data_b48935d270c3d09d02a794296ce0eec3
#
_entry.id   b48935d270c3d09d02a794296ce0eec3
#
_cell.length_a   1.000
_cell.length_b   1.000
_cell.length_c   1.000
_cell.angle_alpha   90.00
_cell.angle_beta   90.00
_cell.angle_gamma   90.00
#
_symmetry.space_group_name_H-M   'P 1'
#
loop_
_entity.id
_entity.type
_entity.pdbx_description
1 polymer ?
#
loop_
_entity_poly.entity_id
_entity_poly.type
_entity_poly.pdbx_seq_one_letter_code
_entity_poly.pdbx_strand_id
1 'polypeptide(L)'
;MHPADGAWSSRIADLAASRARAYLNPVQHILVYSDSLSWGIIPATRQRLGFDARWPGVMENALNARARSVRVIEDCLNGRRTVWEDPFKPGRNGLTGLAQRIEIHSPLALVILMLGTNDFQSMHPHSAWHAALGVGALVAAVRQAPIEPGMPVPPVLIVAPPKLKEARGVIARKFGGAAENSAGLAAAYRDISGELGCPFFDAGELVQASAVDGIHLDADQHALLGKALAAFVAALPLAPAS
;
A
#
# COMPACT_ATOMS: atom_id res chain seq x y z
N MET A 1 -42.59 3.37 -43.59
CA MET A 1 -41.40 3.83 -42.82
C MET A 1 -41.67 3.60 -41.36
N HIS A 2 -40.99 2.65 -40.75
CA HIS A 2 -41.26 2.25 -39.36
C HIS A 2 -40.42 3.16 -38.41
N PRO A 3 -40.99 3.72 -37.31
CA PRO A 3 -40.29 4.63 -36.41
C PRO A 3 -39.27 3.94 -35.49
N ALA A 4 -39.03 2.63 -35.62
CA ALA A 4 -38.15 1.85 -34.76
C ALA A 4 -36.65 1.96 -35.07
N ASP A 5 -36.29 2.38 -36.29
CA ASP A 5 -34.88 2.33 -36.75
C ASP A 5 -34.01 3.48 -36.15
N GLY A 6 -34.63 4.61 -35.84
CA GLY A 6 -33.92 5.76 -35.25
C GLY A 6 -33.49 5.56 -33.78
N ALA A 7 -34.29 4.83 -32.99
CA ALA A 7 -34.04 4.59 -31.56
C ALA A 7 -32.93 3.56 -31.34
N TRP A 8 -32.74 2.60 -32.25
CA TRP A 8 -31.65 1.62 -32.19
C TRP A 8 -30.32 2.25 -32.61
N SER A 9 -30.33 3.08 -33.63
CA SER A 9 -29.12 3.79 -34.10
C SER A 9 -28.56 4.75 -33.03
N SER A 10 -29.43 5.48 -32.30
CA SER A 10 -29.01 6.36 -31.20
C SER A 10 -28.44 5.57 -30.01
N ARG A 11 -29.05 4.44 -29.62
CA ARG A 11 -28.56 3.58 -28.57
C ARG A 11 -27.22 2.93 -28.86
N ILE A 12 -26.96 2.54 -30.10
CA ILE A 12 -25.66 2.02 -30.55
C ILE A 12 -24.60 3.12 -30.52
N ALA A 13 -24.94 4.32 -30.96
CA ALA A 13 -24.04 5.48 -30.92
C ALA A 13 -23.72 5.87 -29.45
N ASP A 14 -24.71 5.85 -28.54
CA ASP A 14 -24.52 6.13 -27.11
C ASP A 14 -23.69 5.04 -26.42
N LEU A 15 -23.88 3.77 -26.76
CA LEU A 15 -23.06 2.66 -26.30
C LEU A 15 -21.62 2.73 -26.83
N ALA A 16 -21.43 3.13 -28.08
CA ALA A 16 -20.11 3.33 -28.68
C ALA A 16 -19.39 4.54 -28.04
N ALA A 17 -20.11 5.65 -27.82
CA ALA A 17 -19.58 6.83 -27.13
C ALA A 17 -19.26 6.54 -25.65
N SER A 18 -20.11 5.75 -24.96
CA SER A 18 -19.86 5.30 -23.59
C SER A 18 -18.65 4.37 -23.50
N ARG A 19 -18.51 3.42 -24.45
CA ARG A 19 -17.31 2.58 -24.56
C ARG A 19 -16.07 3.42 -24.87
N ALA A 20 -16.13 4.34 -25.81
CA ALA A 20 -15.02 5.24 -26.12
C ALA A 20 -14.61 6.08 -24.89
N ARG A 21 -15.57 6.58 -24.08
CA ARG A 21 -15.28 7.26 -22.82
C ARG A 21 -14.65 6.35 -21.77
N ALA A 22 -15.05 5.10 -21.68
CA ALA A 22 -14.43 4.12 -20.79
C ALA A 22 -12.97 3.82 -21.17
N TYR A 23 -12.63 3.89 -22.47
CA TYR A 23 -11.25 3.79 -22.94
C TYR A 23 -10.46 5.11 -22.85
N LEU A 24 -11.12 6.26 -22.76
CA LEU A 24 -10.48 7.59 -22.76
C LEU A 24 -10.04 8.04 -21.35
N ASN A 25 -10.64 7.49 -20.26
CA ASN A 25 -10.21 7.72 -18.88
C ASN A 25 -10.23 6.41 -18.11
N PRO A 26 -9.30 5.49 -18.38
CA PRO A 26 -9.25 4.22 -17.67
C PRO A 26 -8.91 4.45 -16.19
N VAL A 27 -9.54 3.66 -15.30
CA VAL A 27 -9.28 3.71 -13.86
C VAL A 27 -7.85 3.24 -13.60
N GLN A 28 -7.05 4.06 -12.94
CA GLN A 28 -5.70 3.71 -12.52
C GLN A 28 -5.76 2.87 -11.23
N HIS A 29 -5.23 1.65 -11.28
CA HIS A 29 -5.18 0.78 -10.10
C HIS A 29 -3.90 1.00 -9.32
N ILE A 30 -4.01 1.27 -8.03
CA ILE A 30 -2.89 1.39 -7.09
C ILE A 30 -2.99 0.25 -6.10
N LEU A 31 -1.98 -0.62 -6.06
CA LEU A 31 -1.91 -1.69 -5.07
C LEU A 31 -1.22 -1.17 -3.80
N VAL A 32 -1.90 -1.23 -2.66
CA VAL A 32 -1.30 -1.04 -1.33
C VAL A 32 -0.99 -2.42 -0.76
N TYR A 33 0.28 -2.80 -0.77
CA TYR A 33 0.76 -4.05 -0.20
C TYR A 33 1.39 -3.79 1.16
N SER A 34 0.67 -4.16 2.22
CA SER A 34 0.98 -3.70 3.56
C SER A 34 0.49 -4.65 4.67
N ASP A 35 0.50 -4.16 5.88
CA ASP A 35 0.13 -4.88 7.10
C ASP A 35 -1.06 -4.23 7.85
N SER A 36 -1.10 -4.39 9.18
CA SER A 36 -2.15 -3.87 10.05
C SER A 36 -2.24 -2.34 10.10
N LEU A 37 -1.14 -1.64 9.82
CA LEU A 37 -1.13 -0.17 9.78
C LEU A 37 -1.93 0.38 8.60
N SER A 38 -2.12 -0.42 7.55
CA SER A 38 -2.94 -0.05 6.39
C SER A 38 -4.30 -0.74 6.42
N TRP A 39 -4.38 -1.95 6.98
CA TRP A 39 -5.66 -2.61 7.21
C TRP A 39 -6.57 -1.79 8.13
N GLY A 40 -5.98 -0.96 9.00
CA GLY A 40 -6.67 -0.02 9.86
C GLY A 40 -7.16 -0.66 11.16
N ILE A 41 -6.29 -1.37 11.89
CA ILE A 41 -6.60 -1.81 13.25
C ILE A 41 -6.83 -0.59 14.14
N ILE A 42 -7.96 -0.56 14.84
CA ILE A 42 -8.23 0.39 15.92
C ILE A 42 -7.37 -0.02 17.12
N PRO A 43 -6.48 0.86 17.64
CA PRO A 43 -5.54 0.53 18.71
C PRO A 43 -6.19 -0.15 19.91
N ALA A 44 -5.51 -1.13 20.51
CA ALA A 44 -5.97 -1.98 21.60
C ALA A 44 -7.26 -2.78 21.34
N THR A 45 -7.74 -2.84 20.09
CA THR A 45 -8.89 -3.64 19.68
C THR A 45 -8.52 -4.63 18.59
N ARG A 46 -9.49 -5.42 18.15
CA ARG A 46 -9.37 -6.25 16.93
C ARG A 46 -10.27 -5.73 15.81
N GLN A 47 -10.87 -4.56 16.00
CA GLN A 47 -11.78 -3.94 15.05
C GLN A 47 -10.99 -3.21 13.95
N ARG A 48 -11.66 -3.02 12.83
CA ARG A 48 -11.13 -2.32 11.65
C ARG A 48 -11.83 -0.98 11.48
N LEU A 49 -11.06 0.06 11.18
CA LEU A 49 -11.60 1.34 10.72
C LEU A 49 -12.40 1.17 9.42
N GLY A 50 -13.43 1.97 9.25
CA GLY A 50 -14.16 2.05 7.97
C GLY A 50 -13.26 2.49 6.81
N PHE A 51 -13.69 2.26 5.56
CA PHE A 51 -12.91 2.59 4.37
C PHE A 51 -12.48 4.06 4.35
N ASP A 52 -13.40 4.97 4.60
CA ASP A 52 -13.16 6.42 4.55
C ASP A 52 -12.33 6.95 5.73
N ALA A 53 -12.07 6.14 6.73
CA ALA A 53 -11.31 6.50 7.92
C ALA A 53 -9.87 5.94 7.92
N ARG A 54 -9.59 4.85 7.18
CA ARG A 54 -8.24 4.32 7.06
C ARG A 54 -7.49 4.93 5.88
N TRP A 55 -6.17 5.09 6.00
CA TRP A 55 -5.39 5.91 5.08
C TRP A 55 -5.47 5.48 3.59
N PRO A 56 -5.60 4.19 3.20
CA PRO A 56 -5.73 3.85 1.78
C PRO A 56 -7.03 4.39 1.17
N GLY A 57 -8.14 4.30 1.89
CA GLY A 57 -9.43 4.86 1.46
C GLY A 57 -9.43 6.38 1.44
N VAL A 58 -8.84 7.02 2.47
CA VAL A 58 -8.65 8.48 2.49
C VAL A 58 -7.83 8.94 1.29
N MET A 59 -6.76 8.19 0.94
CA MET A 59 -5.93 8.49 -0.24
C MET A 59 -6.72 8.34 -1.53
N GLU A 60 -7.48 7.27 -1.72
CA GLU A 60 -8.36 7.06 -2.89
C GLU A 60 -9.32 8.23 -3.06
N ASN A 61 -10.06 8.57 -2.00
CA ASN A 61 -11.03 9.67 -2.02
C ASN A 61 -10.37 11.02 -2.34
N ALA A 62 -9.20 11.30 -1.77
CA ALA A 62 -8.49 12.56 -2.01
C ALA A 62 -7.90 12.65 -3.43
N LEU A 63 -7.47 11.54 -4.03
CA LEU A 63 -7.04 11.49 -5.43
C LEU A 63 -8.22 11.70 -6.38
N ASN A 64 -9.34 11.03 -6.13
CA ASN A 64 -10.54 11.13 -6.97
C ASN A 64 -11.19 12.53 -6.89
N ALA A 65 -11.12 13.20 -5.73
CA ALA A 65 -11.56 14.59 -5.60
C ALA A 65 -10.75 15.58 -6.45
N ARG A 66 -9.56 15.19 -6.94
CA ARG A 66 -8.71 15.95 -7.86
C ARG A 66 -8.90 15.56 -9.33
N ALA A 67 -10.07 15.01 -9.67
CA ALA A 67 -10.43 14.53 -11.00
C ALA A 67 -9.49 13.42 -11.57
N ARG A 68 -8.80 12.68 -10.70
CA ARG A 68 -8.13 11.43 -11.07
C ARG A 68 -9.13 10.29 -10.95
N SER A 69 -9.10 9.35 -11.88
CA SER A 69 -9.87 8.10 -11.76
C SER A 69 -8.96 7.02 -11.21
N VAL A 70 -8.97 6.85 -9.88
CA VAL A 70 -8.08 5.92 -9.17
C VAL A 70 -8.90 4.91 -8.36
N ARG A 71 -8.47 3.67 -8.36
CA ARG A 71 -8.94 2.63 -7.45
C ARG A 71 -7.77 2.08 -6.64
N VAL A 72 -7.89 2.10 -5.31
CA VAL A 72 -6.91 1.53 -4.39
C VAL A 72 -7.30 0.10 -4.05
N ILE A 73 -6.39 -0.84 -4.32
CA ILE A 73 -6.52 -2.25 -3.96
C ILE A 73 -5.77 -2.46 -2.65
N GLU A 74 -6.51 -2.75 -1.58
CA GLU A 74 -5.93 -2.96 -0.25
C GLU A 74 -5.55 -4.42 -0.03
N ASP A 75 -4.33 -4.81 -0.32
CA ASP A 75 -3.77 -6.09 0.06
C ASP A 75 -2.97 -5.94 1.37
N CYS A 76 -3.69 -5.76 2.46
CA CYS A 76 -3.17 -5.40 3.78
C CYS A 76 -3.39 -6.54 4.77
N LEU A 77 -2.38 -7.38 4.99
CA LEU A 77 -2.47 -8.56 5.85
C LEU A 77 -1.89 -8.29 7.25
N ASN A 78 -2.72 -8.33 8.28
CA ASN A 78 -2.29 -8.13 9.66
C ASN A 78 -1.14 -9.05 10.06
N GLY A 79 -0.02 -8.46 10.47
CA GLY A 79 1.17 -9.21 10.87
C GLY A 79 2.12 -9.55 9.71
N ARG A 80 1.84 -9.07 8.48
CA ARG A 80 2.76 -9.28 7.34
C ARG A 80 4.10 -8.62 7.62
N ARG A 81 5.16 -9.35 7.33
CA ARG A 81 6.56 -8.94 7.40
C ARG A 81 7.08 -8.68 5.99
N THR A 82 8.30 -8.22 5.88
CA THR A 82 8.95 -8.09 4.57
C THR A 82 9.16 -9.46 3.94
N VAL A 83 10.18 -10.21 4.35
CA VAL A 83 10.53 -11.53 3.78
C VAL A 83 10.61 -12.65 4.83
N TRP A 84 10.16 -12.36 6.05
CA TRP A 84 10.27 -13.29 7.17
C TRP A 84 8.96 -14.00 7.47
N GLU A 85 9.01 -15.28 7.77
CA GLU A 85 7.83 -16.02 8.16
C GLU A 85 7.52 -15.83 9.67
N ASP A 86 6.27 -15.95 10.03
CA ASP A 86 5.83 -16.05 11.42
C ASP A 86 5.54 -17.52 11.73
N PRO A 87 6.39 -18.19 12.53
CA PRO A 87 6.22 -19.62 12.82
C PRO A 87 4.93 -19.94 13.58
N PHE A 88 4.36 -18.93 14.27
CA PHE A 88 3.12 -19.08 15.02
C PHE A 88 1.88 -18.63 14.25
N LYS A 89 2.08 -17.97 13.12
CA LYS A 89 1.00 -17.50 12.24
C LYS A 89 1.46 -17.57 10.79
N PRO A 90 1.46 -18.77 10.17
CA PRO A 90 1.96 -18.98 8.82
C PRO A 90 1.34 -18.07 7.76
N GLY A 91 2.09 -17.81 6.68
CA GLY A 91 1.66 -16.95 5.58
C GLY A 91 1.88 -15.45 5.88
N ARG A 92 2.83 -15.10 6.74
CA ARG A 92 3.18 -13.69 7.03
C ARG A 92 4.43 -13.20 6.30
N ASN A 93 5.10 -14.07 5.54
CA ASN A 93 6.16 -13.67 4.64
C ASN A 93 5.57 -12.89 3.45
N GLY A 94 5.91 -11.60 3.36
CA GLY A 94 5.43 -10.71 2.32
C GLY A 94 5.96 -11.02 0.92
N LEU A 95 7.08 -11.73 0.82
CA LEU A 95 7.63 -12.14 -0.48
C LEU A 95 6.81 -13.29 -1.09
N THR A 96 6.26 -14.17 -0.24
CA THR A 96 5.48 -15.31 -0.69
C THR A 96 4.19 -14.87 -1.36
N GLY A 97 4.03 -15.18 -2.63
CA GLY A 97 2.84 -14.87 -3.42
C GLY A 97 2.70 -13.41 -3.87
N LEU A 98 3.72 -12.55 -3.67
CA LEU A 98 3.66 -11.17 -4.14
C LEU A 98 3.61 -11.09 -5.68
N ALA A 99 4.43 -11.87 -6.38
CA ALA A 99 4.43 -11.88 -7.84
C ALA A 99 3.04 -12.22 -8.41
N GLN A 100 2.35 -13.21 -7.83
CA GLN A 100 0.98 -13.56 -8.23
C GLN A 100 -0.02 -12.43 -7.95
N ARG A 101 0.17 -11.65 -6.88
CA ARG A 101 -0.68 -10.48 -6.62
C ARG A 101 -0.48 -9.39 -7.65
N ILE A 102 0.75 -9.16 -8.07
CA ILE A 102 1.05 -8.22 -9.15
C ILE A 102 0.39 -8.68 -10.44
N GLU A 103 0.53 -9.95 -10.80
CA GLU A 103 -0.09 -10.55 -11.99
C GLU A 103 -1.61 -10.43 -11.97
N ILE A 104 -2.26 -10.84 -10.86
CA ILE A 104 -3.73 -10.81 -10.70
C ILE A 104 -4.31 -9.40 -10.85
N HIS A 105 -3.59 -8.38 -10.36
CA HIS A 105 -4.10 -7.01 -10.33
C HIS A 105 -3.57 -6.11 -11.45
N SER A 106 -2.66 -6.64 -12.29
CA SER A 106 -2.15 -5.89 -13.44
C SER A 106 -3.26 -5.63 -14.48
N PRO A 107 -3.23 -4.47 -15.16
CA PRO A 107 -2.20 -3.43 -15.09
C PRO A 107 -2.30 -2.54 -13.84
N LEU A 108 -1.16 -2.32 -13.18
CA LEU A 108 -1.06 -1.47 -12.00
C LEU A 108 -0.36 -0.16 -12.34
N ALA A 109 -0.95 0.96 -11.94
CA ALA A 109 -0.35 2.28 -12.09
C ALA A 109 0.74 2.55 -11.06
N LEU A 110 0.66 1.92 -9.88
CA LEU A 110 1.61 2.05 -8.78
C LEU A 110 1.46 0.87 -7.81
N VAL A 111 2.57 0.43 -7.23
CA VAL A 111 2.59 -0.42 -6.02
C VAL A 111 3.14 0.39 -4.85
N ILE A 112 2.42 0.46 -3.74
CA ILE A 112 2.86 1.08 -2.50
C ILE A 112 3.23 -0.02 -1.52
N LEU A 113 4.50 -0.09 -1.12
CA LEU A 113 5.00 -1.00 -0.10
C LEU A 113 5.14 -0.24 1.24
N MET A 114 4.32 -0.57 2.23
CA MET A 114 4.47 -0.08 3.61
C MET A 114 4.50 -1.27 4.56
N LEU A 115 5.66 -1.83 4.76
CA LEU A 115 5.96 -2.99 5.61
C LEU A 115 7.19 -2.72 6.49
N GLY A 116 7.55 -3.65 7.34
CA GLY A 116 8.71 -3.60 8.22
C GLY A 116 8.36 -3.56 9.70
N THR A 117 7.22 -2.98 10.09
CA THR A 117 6.78 -2.93 11.48
C THR A 117 6.81 -4.31 12.16
N ASN A 118 6.34 -5.34 11.47
CA ASN A 118 6.26 -6.70 12.02
C ASN A 118 7.59 -7.47 11.98
N ASP A 119 8.61 -6.95 11.30
CA ASP A 119 9.95 -7.53 11.29
C ASP A 119 10.63 -7.41 12.66
N PHE A 120 10.20 -6.42 13.47
CA PHE A 120 10.71 -6.14 14.81
C PHE A 120 9.95 -6.83 15.93
N GLN A 121 9.11 -7.82 15.62
CA GLN A 121 8.51 -8.63 16.66
C GLN A 121 9.60 -9.38 17.44
N SER A 122 9.46 -9.46 18.77
CA SER A 122 10.47 -9.93 19.72
C SER A 122 11.02 -11.34 19.48
N MET A 123 10.36 -12.12 18.61
CA MET A 123 10.84 -13.47 18.26
C MET A 123 12.03 -13.45 17.28
N HIS A 124 12.36 -12.30 16.68
CA HIS A 124 13.46 -12.16 15.74
C HIS A 124 14.34 -10.96 16.09
N PRO A 125 15.65 -11.12 16.11
CA PRO A 125 16.60 -10.03 16.34
C PRO A 125 16.92 -9.27 15.07
N HIS A 126 15.90 -8.82 14.33
CA HIS A 126 16.10 -8.06 13.08
C HIS A 126 16.39 -6.60 13.39
N SER A 127 17.29 -6.01 12.60
CA SER A 127 17.59 -4.58 12.60
C SER A 127 16.93 -3.87 11.41
N ALA A 128 16.99 -2.53 11.41
CA ALA A 128 16.54 -1.71 10.28
C ALA A 128 17.17 -2.13 8.94
N TRP A 129 18.44 -2.53 8.93
CA TRP A 129 19.13 -3.03 7.74
C TRP A 129 18.50 -4.30 7.18
N HIS A 130 18.13 -5.28 8.04
CA HIS A 130 17.45 -6.49 7.59
C HIS A 130 16.09 -6.20 6.96
N ALA A 131 15.33 -5.26 7.55
CA ALA A 131 14.03 -4.85 6.99
C ALA A 131 14.20 -4.14 5.64
N ALA A 132 15.25 -3.31 5.47
CA ALA A 132 15.57 -2.65 4.21
C ALA A 132 15.92 -3.66 3.11
N LEU A 133 16.76 -4.66 3.39
CA LEU A 133 17.03 -5.74 2.44
C LEU A 133 15.75 -6.51 2.07
N GLY A 134 14.86 -6.73 3.05
CA GLY A 134 13.56 -7.35 2.82
C GLY A 134 12.70 -6.54 1.86
N VAL A 135 12.62 -5.21 2.02
CA VAL A 135 11.91 -4.32 1.09
C VAL A 135 12.55 -4.34 -0.30
N GLY A 136 13.89 -4.37 -0.39
CA GLY A 136 14.59 -4.53 -1.66
C GLY A 136 14.19 -5.81 -2.41
N ALA A 137 14.06 -6.92 -1.69
CA ALA A 137 13.59 -8.18 -2.27
C ALA A 137 12.12 -8.08 -2.75
N LEU A 138 11.26 -7.37 -2.03
CA LEU A 138 9.88 -7.13 -2.47
C LEU A 138 9.84 -6.27 -3.75
N VAL A 139 10.67 -5.23 -3.86
CA VAL A 139 10.78 -4.42 -5.09
C VAL A 139 11.23 -5.28 -6.27
N ALA A 140 12.22 -6.15 -6.07
CA ALA A 140 12.67 -7.07 -7.11
C ALA A 140 11.55 -8.03 -7.55
N ALA A 141 10.76 -8.57 -6.61
CA ALA A 141 9.63 -9.44 -6.92
C ALA A 141 8.53 -8.71 -7.70
N VAL A 142 8.23 -7.44 -7.38
CA VAL A 142 7.29 -6.63 -8.16
C VAL A 142 7.78 -6.44 -9.59
N ARG A 143 9.06 -6.09 -9.76
CA ARG A 143 9.66 -5.82 -11.08
C ARG A 143 9.79 -7.05 -11.97
N GLN A 144 9.89 -8.23 -11.36
CA GLN A 144 10.06 -9.52 -12.03
C GLN A 144 8.75 -10.33 -12.09
N ALA A 145 7.63 -9.75 -11.66
CA ALA A 145 6.35 -10.45 -11.71
C ALA A 145 5.99 -10.83 -13.17
N PRO A 146 5.44 -12.04 -13.40
CA PRO A 146 5.15 -12.55 -14.73
C PRO A 146 3.83 -11.97 -15.27
N ILE A 147 3.78 -10.64 -15.41
CA ILE A 147 2.64 -9.94 -15.99
C ILE A 147 2.52 -10.21 -17.49
N GLU A 148 1.32 -10.06 -18.04
CA GLU A 148 1.07 -10.30 -19.45
C GLU A 148 1.95 -9.44 -20.38
N PRO A 149 2.41 -9.98 -21.52
CA PRO A 149 3.25 -9.26 -22.46
C PRO A 149 2.63 -7.94 -22.93
N GLY A 150 3.41 -6.87 -22.85
CA GLY A 150 2.97 -5.52 -23.25
C GLY A 150 2.37 -4.69 -22.11
N MET A 151 2.09 -5.28 -20.93
CA MET A 151 1.71 -4.52 -19.75
C MET A 151 2.92 -3.80 -19.15
N PRO A 152 2.75 -2.56 -18.66
CA PRO A 152 3.84 -1.83 -18.02
C PRO A 152 4.18 -2.45 -16.65
N VAL A 153 5.46 -2.58 -16.36
CA VAL A 153 5.94 -2.90 -15.01
C VAL A 153 5.59 -1.71 -14.09
N PRO A 154 4.84 -1.92 -13.00
CA PRO A 154 4.43 -0.82 -12.17
C PRO A 154 5.62 -0.19 -11.41
N PRO A 155 5.67 1.14 -11.29
CA PRO A 155 6.58 1.79 -10.35
C PRO A 155 6.25 1.37 -8.91
N VAL A 156 7.27 1.42 -8.05
CA VAL A 156 7.12 1.06 -6.63
C VAL A 156 7.43 2.26 -5.76
N LEU A 157 6.50 2.66 -4.91
CA LEU A 157 6.70 3.63 -3.84
C LEU A 157 7.02 2.87 -2.54
N ILE A 158 8.18 3.15 -1.96
CA ILE A 158 8.55 2.64 -0.64
C ILE A 158 8.12 3.65 0.42
N VAL A 159 7.30 3.20 1.37
CA VAL A 159 6.85 4.00 2.51
C VAL A 159 7.45 3.43 3.79
N ALA A 160 8.31 4.20 4.46
CA ALA A 160 8.74 3.85 5.80
C ALA A 160 7.56 4.00 6.77
N PRO A 161 7.23 2.96 7.57
CA PRO A 161 6.18 3.08 8.57
C PRO A 161 6.55 4.08 9.67
N PRO A 162 5.58 4.59 10.44
CA PRO A 162 5.83 5.44 11.59
C PRO A 162 6.76 4.77 12.60
N LYS A 163 7.52 5.59 13.34
CA LYS A 163 8.38 5.10 14.40
C LYS A 163 7.58 4.32 15.44
N LEU A 164 8.05 3.13 15.79
CA LEU A 164 7.48 2.34 16.87
C LEU A 164 7.73 3.02 18.21
N LYS A 165 6.71 3.04 19.04
CA LYS A 165 6.81 3.40 20.46
C LYS A 165 6.94 2.13 21.29
N GLU A 166 7.18 2.28 22.59
CA GLU A 166 7.07 1.18 23.52
C GLU A 166 5.68 0.53 23.41
N ALA A 167 5.67 -0.75 23.06
CA ALA A 167 4.43 -1.48 22.86
C ALA A 167 3.71 -1.73 24.19
N ARG A 168 2.39 -1.60 24.21
CA ARG A 168 1.56 -1.68 25.40
C ARG A 168 0.41 -2.67 25.25
N GLY A 169 -0.17 -3.03 26.39
CA GLY A 169 -1.32 -3.92 26.42
C GLY A 169 -1.01 -5.33 25.92
N VAL A 170 -1.95 -5.94 25.24
CA VAL A 170 -1.87 -7.34 24.81
C VAL A 170 -0.77 -7.62 23.79
N ILE A 171 -0.24 -6.59 23.10
CA ILE A 171 0.82 -6.74 22.11
C ILE A 171 2.23 -6.44 22.68
N ALA A 172 2.35 -5.97 23.93
CA ALA A 172 3.61 -5.57 24.53
C ALA A 172 4.68 -6.67 24.44
N ARG A 173 4.33 -7.92 24.78
CA ARG A 173 5.27 -9.05 24.70
C ARG A 173 5.72 -9.33 23.27
N LYS A 174 4.82 -9.15 22.32
CA LYS A 174 5.07 -9.43 20.91
C LYS A 174 6.06 -8.43 20.30
N PHE A 175 6.09 -7.20 20.79
CA PHE A 175 6.92 -6.12 20.27
C PHE A 175 7.94 -5.61 21.30
N GLY A 176 8.29 -6.43 22.29
CA GLY A 176 9.34 -6.08 23.25
C GLY A 176 10.67 -5.79 22.55
N GLY A 177 11.28 -4.62 22.79
CA GLY A 177 12.52 -4.17 22.15
C GLY A 177 12.34 -3.65 20.71
N ALA A 178 11.11 -3.60 20.19
CA ALA A 178 10.88 -3.21 18.80
C ALA A 178 11.25 -1.75 18.51
N ALA A 179 11.06 -0.86 19.47
CA ALA A 179 11.40 0.55 19.32
C ALA A 179 12.91 0.75 19.08
N GLU A 180 13.74 0.06 19.84
CA GLU A 180 15.20 0.09 19.71
C GLU A 180 15.66 -0.62 18.43
N ASN A 181 15.13 -1.81 18.15
CA ASN A 181 15.53 -2.62 17.00
C ASN A 181 15.15 -1.96 15.66
N SER A 182 14.07 -1.17 15.64
CA SER A 182 13.63 -0.40 14.46
C SER A 182 14.34 0.95 14.31
N ALA A 183 15.23 1.31 15.22
CA ALA A 183 15.98 2.56 15.13
C ALA A 183 16.71 2.66 13.78
N GLY A 184 16.57 3.79 13.07
CA GLY A 184 17.16 4.01 11.76
C GLY A 184 16.38 3.42 10.58
N LEU A 185 15.19 2.83 10.78
CA LEU A 185 14.42 2.19 9.70
C LEU A 185 14.16 3.13 8.52
N ALA A 186 13.73 4.37 8.78
CA ALA A 186 13.45 5.33 7.71
C ALA A 186 14.71 5.69 6.92
N ALA A 187 15.87 5.82 7.59
CA ALA A 187 17.16 6.06 6.91
C ALA A 187 17.53 4.87 6.03
N ALA A 188 17.48 3.64 6.56
CA ALA A 188 17.77 2.44 5.78
C ALA A 188 16.84 2.26 4.57
N TYR A 189 15.54 2.65 4.72
CA TYR A 189 14.59 2.61 3.60
C TYR A 189 14.86 3.71 2.57
N ARG A 190 15.30 4.87 3.00
CA ARG A 190 15.73 5.97 2.10
C ARG A 190 16.92 5.54 1.27
N ASP A 191 17.92 4.92 1.90
CA ASP A 191 19.14 4.46 1.23
C ASP A 191 18.81 3.39 0.17
N ILE A 192 18.11 2.33 0.53
CA ILE A 192 17.72 1.27 -0.42
C ILE A 192 16.78 1.80 -1.52
N SER A 193 15.93 2.79 -1.22
CA SER A 193 15.08 3.44 -2.22
C SER A 193 15.92 4.19 -3.26
N GLY A 194 16.96 4.89 -2.82
CA GLY A 194 17.93 5.57 -3.70
C GLY A 194 18.68 4.58 -4.60
N GLU A 195 19.19 3.49 -4.03
CA GLU A 195 19.89 2.43 -4.77
C GLU A 195 18.99 1.79 -5.85
N LEU A 196 17.71 1.59 -5.53
CA LEU A 196 16.74 0.97 -6.44
C LEU A 196 16.03 1.96 -7.37
N GLY A 197 16.28 3.28 -7.24
CA GLY A 197 15.58 4.30 -8.01
C GLY A 197 14.07 4.31 -7.75
N CYS A 198 13.65 4.05 -6.51
CA CYS A 198 12.24 4.08 -6.09
C CYS A 198 11.91 5.41 -5.42
N PRO A 199 10.73 6.02 -5.67
CA PRO A 199 10.20 7.05 -4.80
C PRO A 199 10.14 6.57 -3.34
N PHE A 200 10.40 7.50 -2.41
CA PHE A 200 10.41 7.23 -0.97
C PHE A 200 9.54 8.24 -0.22
N PHE A 201 8.78 7.74 0.77
CA PHE A 201 8.00 8.55 1.68
C PHE A 201 8.21 8.10 3.13
N ASP A 202 8.61 9.01 4.01
CA ASP A 202 8.73 8.74 5.44
C ASP A 202 7.44 9.11 6.16
N ALA A 203 6.63 8.12 6.52
CA ALA A 203 5.41 8.37 7.28
C ALA A 203 5.72 8.86 8.70
N GLY A 204 6.87 8.51 9.26
CA GLY A 204 7.28 8.91 10.61
C GLY A 204 7.64 10.38 10.77
N GLU A 205 7.83 11.13 9.66
CA GLU A 205 7.97 12.59 9.71
C GLU A 205 6.63 13.30 9.90
N LEU A 206 5.52 12.61 9.62
CA LEU A 206 4.19 13.21 9.60
C LEU A 206 3.24 12.65 10.67
N VAL A 207 3.27 11.34 10.87
CA VAL A 207 2.35 10.63 11.76
C VAL A 207 3.09 9.81 12.79
N GLN A 208 2.42 9.51 13.89
CA GLN A 208 3.00 8.76 15.01
C GLN A 208 2.12 7.58 15.40
N ALA A 209 2.75 6.54 15.93
CA ALA A 209 2.04 5.42 16.54
C ALA A 209 1.19 5.89 17.72
N SER A 210 0.03 5.26 17.90
CA SER A 210 -0.90 5.53 19.00
C SER A 210 -0.21 5.41 20.37
N ALA A 211 -0.58 6.27 21.29
CA ALA A 211 -0.16 6.12 22.70
C ALA A 211 -0.84 4.94 23.39
N VAL A 212 -1.92 4.40 22.82
CA VAL A 212 -2.71 3.32 23.40
C VAL A 212 -1.97 1.98 23.33
N ASP A 213 -1.37 1.65 22.17
CA ASP A 213 -0.67 0.37 22.01
C ASP A 213 0.79 0.49 21.52
N GLY A 214 1.21 1.69 21.11
CA GLY A 214 2.58 1.97 20.69
C GLY A 214 2.91 1.56 19.25
N ILE A 215 1.99 0.94 18.52
CA ILE A 215 2.22 0.32 17.20
C ILE A 215 1.27 0.86 16.13
N HIS A 216 -0.05 0.77 16.35
CA HIS A 216 -1.04 1.13 15.35
C HIS A 216 -1.30 2.63 15.30
N LEU A 217 -2.05 3.08 14.29
CA LEU A 217 -2.40 4.49 14.09
C LEU A 217 -3.80 4.78 14.63
N ASP A 218 -3.96 5.95 15.24
CA ASP A 218 -5.27 6.50 15.56
C ASP A 218 -5.95 7.02 14.28
N ALA A 219 -7.26 7.21 14.30
CA ALA A 219 -8.05 7.58 13.11
C ALA A 219 -7.63 8.91 12.49
N ASP A 220 -7.25 9.90 13.31
CA ASP A 220 -6.72 11.20 12.86
C ASP A 220 -5.36 11.04 12.15
N GLN A 221 -4.50 10.13 12.62
CA GLN A 221 -3.22 9.81 12.00
C GLN A 221 -3.41 9.09 10.65
N HIS A 222 -4.41 8.23 10.55
CA HIS A 222 -4.81 7.64 9.27
C HIS A 222 -5.28 8.71 8.28
N ALA A 223 -6.13 9.64 8.72
CA ALA A 223 -6.62 10.73 7.88
C ALA A 223 -5.50 11.63 7.38
N LEU A 224 -4.53 11.96 8.24
CA LEU A 224 -3.37 12.78 7.91
C LEU A 224 -2.47 12.07 6.89
N LEU A 225 -2.12 10.79 7.15
CA LEU A 225 -1.28 9.98 6.25
C LEU A 225 -1.91 9.82 4.88
N GLY A 226 -3.22 9.51 4.81
CA GLY A 226 -3.91 9.32 3.55
C GLY A 226 -3.93 10.58 2.68
N LYS A 227 -4.16 11.76 3.27
CA LYS A 227 -4.11 13.04 2.55
C LYS A 227 -2.71 13.37 2.05
N ALA A 228 -1.69 13.12 2.86
CA ALA A 228 -0.30 13.38 2.49
C ALA A 228 0.17 12.44 1.37
N LEU A 229 -0.14 11.14 1.47
CA LEU A 229 0.17 10.18 0.41
C LEU A 229 -0.60 10.50 -0.88
N ALA A 230 -1.85 10.97 -0.81
CA ALA A 230 -2.56 11.43 -2.00
C ALA A 230 -1.84 12.59 -2.69
N ALA A 231 -1.34 13.57 -1.92
CA ALA A 231 -0.58 14.70 -2.47
C ALA A 231 0.74 14.24 -3.09
N PHE A 232 1.46 13.33 -2.42
CA PHE A 232 2.72 12.78 -2.90
C PHE A 232 2.52 11.94 -4.18
N VAL A 233 1.57 11.01 -4.19
CA VAL A 233 1.23 10.16 -5.34
C VAL A 233 0.76 10.99 -6.53
N ALA A 234 0.02 12.09 -6.29
CA ALA A 234 -0.41 12.99 -7.35
C ALA A 234 0.77 13.63 -8.12
N ALA A 235 1.93 13.76 -7.50
CA ALA A 235 3.14 14.31 -8.12
C ALA A 235 4.03 13.25 -8.79
N LEU A 236 3.75 11.94 -8.60
CA LEU A 236 4.54 10.87 -9.19
C LEU A 236 4.15 10.60 -10.65
N PRO A 237 5.13 10.18 -11.48
CA PRO A 237 4.84 9.57 -12.78
C PRO A 237 4.23 8.18 -12.54
N LEU A 238 2.94 8.04 -12.74
CA LEU A 238 2.24 6.76 -12.68
C LEU A 238 2.36 6.03 -14.01
N ALA A 239 2.35 4.68 -13.98
CA ALA A 239 2.26 3.91 -15.20
C ALA A 239 0.91 4.22 -15.89
N PRO A 240 0.88 4.22 -17.24
CA PRO A 240 -0.35 4.44 -17.96
C PRO A 240 -1.38 3.38 -17.61
N ALA A 241 -2.63 3.78 -17.52
CA ALA A 241 -3.74 2.83 -17.49
C ALA A 241 -3.90 2.24 -18.91
N SER A 242 -4.00 0.93 -19.00
CA SER A 242 -4.18 0.21 -20.27
C SER A 242 -5.63 0.22 -20.73
#